data_763f8ec213707957b30919d77393cb80
#
_entry.id   763f8ec213707957b30919d77393cb80
#
_cell.length_a   1.000
_cell.length_b   1.000
_cell.length_c   1.000
_cell.angle_alpha   90.00
_cell.angle_beta   90.00
_cell.angle_gamma   90.00
#
_symmetry.space_group_name_H-M   'P 1'
#
loop_
_entity.id
_entity.type
_entity.pdbx_description
1 polymer ?
#
loop_
_entity_poly.entity_id
_entity_poly.type
_entity_poly.pdbx_seq_one_letter_code
_entity_poly.pdbx_strand_id
1 'polypeptide(L)'
;ILESARRLAREVNGSVEADSDLTSTLADLVEWPGLVRGSFDPEFLELPEEISTTAMRTHQKYLPVRGPGGLLPHFVAVMDNREDRKGLIAKGNEWVLNARLADARFFLEEDMRVKLSDRVPELARLAFQDRLGDYFKKTSRLQELAPAIAQGVGRPDLEEVLKLAGHLCKADLTTLMVKEFTDLQGVVGGIYARREGYPDSVWKAIYEHYRPSSGSDEPPREAAAAILSLADRFDTIAGFFLLGLVPSGSKDPYGLRRAAFGIVSIVTGRGWRRDWRPFAEKAVGLYPPGLGGPVEETLTSMEAFFGERLRSLLERRGHAYDEISAVLNVGVWDFADAADRAAALSEARRDIDFRSLILAFKRIRNIVEGEHPEAPSPDLYREDAERALAADFLQARRALEELIASRRYREAMETIASIAPSLDRFFVEVLVNAPEEGLRRNRLALLASIQKEFSRLADFSEMVVEK
;
A
#
# COMPACT_ATOMS: atom_id res chain seq x y z
N ILE A 1 -19.67 -18.52 -19.06
CA ILE A 1 -19.42 -17.24 -19.75
C ILE A 1 -18.05 -17.29 -20.42
N LEU A 2 -16.92 -17.38 -19.69
CA LEU A 2 -15.56 -17.28 -20.26
C LEU A 2 -15.24 -18.33 -21.33
N GLU A 3 -15.65 -19.57 -21.17
CA GLU A 3 -15.41 -20.62 -22.15
C GLU A 3 -16.11 -20.32 -23.49
N SER A 4 -17.36 -19.89 -23.42
CA SER A 4 -18.13 -19.49 -24.60
C SER A 4 -17.59 -18.21 -25.24
N ALA A 5 -17.15 -17.23 -24.44
CA ALA A 5 -16.52 -16.01 -24.94
C ALA A 5 -15.21 -16.32 -25.70
N ARG A 6 -14.36 -17.20 -25.15
CA ARG A 6 -13.13 -17.66 -25.81
C ARG A 6 -13.41 -18.40 -27.12
N ARG A 7 -14.50 -19.19 -27.20
CA ARG A 7 -14.90 -19.86 -28.43
C ARG A 7 -15.24 -18.83 -29.51
N LEU A 8 -16.09 -17.84 -29.19
CA LEU A 8 -16.48 -16.77 -30.11
C LEU A 8 -15.29 -15.91 -30.57
N ALA A 9 -14.35 -15.63 -29.68
CA ALA A 9 -13.14 -14.86 -30.01
C ALA A 9 -12.24 -15.64 -31.00
N ARG A 10 -12.10 -16.95 -30.86
CA ARG A 10 -11.31 -17.78 -31.79
C ARG A 10 -11.82 -17.75 -33.24
N GLU A 11 -13.11 -17.52 -33.46
CA GLU A 11 -13.70 -17.42 -34.80
C GLU A 11 -13.14 -16.22 -35.60
N VAL A 12 -12.56 -15.23 -34.90
CA VAL A 12 -11.88 -14.04 -35.50
C VAL A 12 -10.39 -14.02 -35.19
N ASN A 13 -9.79 -15.20 -34.94
CA ASN A 13 -8.38 -15.36 -34.56
C ASN A 13 -7.96 -14.52 -33.33
N GLY A 14 -8.89 -14.30 -32.42
CA GLY A 14 -8.70 -13.53 -31.21
C GLY A 14 -8.80 -14.37 -29.92
N SER A 15 -8.56 -13.69 -28.82
CA SER A 15 -8.70 -14.22 -27.46
C SER A 15 -9.42 -13.22 -26.57
N VAL A 16 -10.03 -13.71 -25.48
CA VAL A 16 -10.60 -12.89 -24.42
C VAL A 16 -9.79 -13.15 -23.14
N GLU A 17 -9.30 -12.08 -22.54
CA GLU A 17 -8.62 -12.17 -21.24
C GLU A 17 -9.61 -12.53 -20.14
N ALA A 18 -9.10 -13.29 -19.16
CA ALA A 18 -9.88 -13.60 -17.96
C ALA A 18 -9.93 -12.35 -17.06
N ASP A 19 -11.10 -11.73 -17.01
CA ASP A 19 -11.43 -10.68 -16.07
C ASP A 19 -12.43 -11.23 -15.05
N SER A 20 -11.93 -11.59 -13.87
CA SER A 20 -12.74 -12.20 -12.81
C SER A 20 -13.86 -11.29 -12.35
N ASP A 21 -13.59 -10.00 -12.21
CA ASP A 21 -14.52 -9.02 -11.65
C ASP A 21 -15.65 -8.73 -12.66
N LEU A 22 -15.29 -8.50 -13.92
CA LEU A 22 -16.27 -8.33 -14.99
C LEU A 22 -17.09 -9.61 -15.20
N THR A 23 -16.44 -10.78 -15.16
CA THR A 23 -17.13 -12.06 -15.35
C THR A 23 -18.10 -12.37 -14.20
N SER A 24 -17.71 -12.09 -12.96
CA SER A 24 -18.59 -12.22 -11.79
C SER A 24 -19.78 -11.25 -11.91
N THR A 25 -19.53 -9.99 -12.23
CA THR A 25 -20.59 -9.00 -12.47
C THR A 25 -21.57 -9.46 -13.54
N LEU A 26 -21.05 -9.99 -14.66
CA LEU A 26 -21.88 -10.49 -15.74
C LEU A 26 -22.70 -11.74 -15.34
N ALA A 27 -22.15 -12.60 -14.50
CA ALA A 27 -22.85 -13.76 -13.98
C ALA A 27 -24.01 -13.37 -13.06
N ASP A 28 -23.84 -12.29 -12.28
CA ASP A 28 -24.88 -11.79 -11.37
C ASP A 28 -25.99 -10.99 -12.08
N LEU A 29 -25.75 -10.51 -13.31
CA LEU A 29 -26.69 -9.71 -14.08
C LEU A 29 -27.66 -10.50 -14.93
N VAL A 30 -27.42 -11.80 -15.18
CA VAL A 30 -28.20 -12.61 -16.09
C VAL A 30 -28.65 -13.92 -15.44
N GLU A 31 -29.88 -14.33 -15.70
CA GLU A 31 -30.39 -15.65 -15.27
C GLU A 31 -29.89 -16.77 -16.20
N TRP A 32 -29.85 -16.49 -17.51
CA TRP A 32 -29.37 -17.43 -18.53
C TRP A 32 -28.36 -16.78 -19.46
N PRO A 33 -27.06 -16.99 -19.26
CA PRO A 33 -26.02 -16.31 -20.03
C PRO A 33 -25.91 -16.86 -21.46
N GLY A 34 -26.53 -16.19 -22.42
CA GLY A 34 -26.19 -16.31 -23.84
C GLY A 34 -25.11 -15.32 -24.21
N LEU A 35 -24.35 -15.61 -25.25
CA LEU A 35 -23.24 -14.73 -25.71
C LEU A 35 -23.41 -14.40 -27.20
N VAL A 36 -23.12 -13.16 -27.54
CA VAL A 36 -23.02 -12.69 -28.92
C VAL A 36 -21.67 -12.04 -29.14
N ARG A 37 -21.09 -12.24 -30.32
CA ARG A 37 -19.97 -11.46 -30.80
C ARG A 37 -20.50 -10.30 -31.64
N GLY A 38 -20.01 -9.10 -31.36
CA GLY A 38 -20.21 -7.91 -32.17
C GLY A 38 -18.89 -7.38 -32.70
N SER A 39 -19.01 -6.40 -33.57
CA SER A 39 -17.90 -5.64 -34.16
C SER A 39 -18.13 -4.16 -34.03
N PHE A 40 -17.06 -3.38 -34.12
CA PHE A 40 -17.12 -1.94 -34.22
C PHE A 40 -16.26 -1.48 -35.39
N ASP A 41 -16.42 -0.22 -35.80
CA ASP A 41 -15.69 0.30 -36.94
C ASP A 41 -14.17 0.26 -36.66
N PRO A 42 -13.37 -0.37 -37.54
CA PRO A 42 -11.92 -0.47 -37.36
C PRO A 42 -11.21 0.88 -37.22
N GLU A 43 -11.80 2.00 -37.68
CA GLU A 43 -11.24 3.33 -37.48
C GLU A 43 -11.03 3.70 -36.00
N PHE A 44 -11.84 3.13 -35.09
CA PHE A 44 -11.71 3.36 -33.65
C PHE A 44 -10.54 2.63 -33.01
N LEU A 45 -9.81 1.78 -33.75
CA LEU A 45 -8.52 1.23 -33.28
C LEU A 45 -7.41 2.29 -33.26
N GLU A 46 -7.61 3.46 -33.85
CA GLU A 46 -6.71 4.64 -33.77
C GLU A 46 -6.81 5.33 -32.38
N LEU A 47 -7.89 5.08 -31.63
CA LEU A 47 -8.01 5.53 -30.25
C LEU A 47 -6.99 4.78 -29.35
N PRO A 48 -6.47 5.44 -28.31
CA PRO A 48 -5.75 4.71 -27.26
C PRO A 48 -6.56 3.53 -26.76
N GLU A 49 -5.91 2.38 -26.67
CA GLU A 49 -6.57 1.12 -26.33
C GLU A 49 -7.29 1.17 -24.97
N GLU A 50 -6.73 1.94 -24.03
CA GLU A 50 -7.30 2.15 -22.70
C GLU A 50 -8.69 2.80 -22.77
N ILE A 51 -8.88 3.74 -23.69
CA ILE A 51 -10.17 4.43 -23.90
C ILE A 51 -11.19 3.44 -24.47
N SER A 52 -10.82 2.72 -25.54
CA SER A 52 -11.71 1.77 -26.19
C SER A 52 -12.08 0.60 -25.28
N THR A 53 -11.12 0.07 -24.50
CA THR A 53 -11.37 -1.02 -23.55
C THR A 53 -12.21 -0.56 -22.37
N THR A 54 -12.04 0.66 -21.86
CA THR A 54 -12.87 1.22 -20.79
C THR A 54 -14.31 1.43 -21.27
N ALA A 55 -14.52 1.95 -22.47
CA ALA A 55 -15.85 2.07 -23.05
C ALA A 55 -16.56 0.71 -23.13
N MET A 56 -15.84 -0.34 -23.54
CA MET A 56 -16.38 -1.70 -23.60
C MET A 56 -16.65 -2.30 -22.19
N ARG A 57 -15.65 -2.32 -21.32
CA ARG A 57 -15.70 -3.04 -20.03
C ARG A 57 -16.54 -2.33 -18.98
N THR A 58 -16.29 -1.04 -18.77
CA THR A 58 -16.91 -0.29 -17.69
C THR A 58 -18.33 0.13 -18.02
N HIS A 59 -18.56 0.67 -19.24
CA HIS A 59 -19.85 1.23 -19.62
C HIS A 59 -20.81 0.19 -20.20
N GLN A 60 -20.32 -0.71 -21.04
CA GLN A 60 -21.17 -1.66 -21.76
C GLN A 60 -21.11 -3.10 -21.19
N LYS A 61 -20.18 -3.39 -20.29
CA LYS A 61 -19.92 -4.74 -19.75
C LYS A 61 -19.58 -5.77 -20.83
N TYR A 62 -18.90 -5.32 -21.90
CA TYR A 62 -18.43 -6.18 -22.98
C TYR A 62 -17.02 -6.67 -22.70
N LEU A 63 -16.72 -7.86 -23.21
CA LEU A 63 -15.39 -8.48 -23.17
C LEU A 63 -14.64 -8.11 -24.46
N PRO A 64 -13.54 -7.32 -24.40
CA PRO A 64 -12.73 -6.98 -25.57
C PRO A 64 -12.06 -8.23 -26.16
N VAL A 65 -11.97 -8.28 -27.48
CA VAL A 65 -11.26 -9.36 -28.19
C VAL A 65 -9.89 -8.86 -28.63
N ARG A 66 -8.83 -9.59 -28.30
CA ARG A 66 -7.45 -9.28 -28.63
C ARG A 66 -6.84 -10.28 -29.59
N GLY A 67 -6.04 -9.80 -30.50
CA GLY A 67 -5.19 -10.61 -31.40
C GLY A 67 -3.71 -10.44 -31.05
N PRO A 68 -2.82 -11.05 -31.85
CA PRO A 68 -1.36 -10.94 -31.66
C PRO A 68 -0.82 -9.49 -31.73
N GLY A 69 -1.53 -8.60 -32.43
CA GLY A 69 -1.15 -7.18 -32.61
C GLY A 69 -1.86 -6.19 -31.67
N GLY A 70 -2.63 -6.63 -30.69
CA GLY A 70 -3.40 -5.78 -29.78
C GLY A 70 -4.91 -5.98 -29.93
N LEU A 71 -5.68 -4.92 -29.64
CA LEU A 71 -7.14 -4.94 -29.70
C LEU A 71 -7.64 -5.23 -31.12
N LEU A 72 -8.59 -6.14 -31.28
CA LEU A 72 -9.32 -6.37 -32.53
C LEU A 72 -10.62 -5.57 -32.53
N PRO A 73 -11.20 -5.22 -33.72
CA PRO A 73 -12.46 -4.50 -33.81
C PRO A 73 -13.66 -5.38 -33.49
N HIS A 74 -13.55 -6.17 -32.42
CA HIS A 74 -14.55 -7.14 -31.98
C HIS A 74 -14.69 -7.14 -30.46
N PHE A 75 -15.88 -7.47 -30.02
CA PHE A 75 -16.20 -7.67 -28.60
C PHE A 75 -17.14 -8.87 -28.42
N VAL A 76 -17.23 -9.36 -27.20
CA VAL A 76 -18.25 -10.35 -26.81
C VAL A 76 -19.13 -9.72 -25.74
N ALA A 77 -20.44 -9.73 -25.98
CA ALA A 77 -21.45 -9.29 -25.04
C ALA A 77 -22.22 -10.49 -24.47
N VAL A 78 -22.58 -10.38 -23.18
CA VAL A 78 -23.47 -11.34 -22.51
C VAL A 78 -24.90 -10.80 -22.60
N MET A 79 -25.83 -11.68 -22.93
CA MET A 79 -27.26 -11.38 -23.01
C MET A 79 -28.04 -12.33 -22.11
N ASP A 80 -29.16 -11.88 -21.58
CA ASP A 80 -30.10 -12.73 -20.84
C ASP A 80 -31.09 -13.43 -21.78
N ASN A 81 -30.55 -14.17 -22.76
CA ASN A 81 -31.29 -14.97 -23.72
C ASN A 81 -30.38 -16.07 -24.28
N ARG A 82 -30.95 -17.20 -24.66
CA ARG A 82 -30.18 -18.36 -25.18
C ARG A 82 -29.53 -18.09 -26.53
N GLU A 83 -30.22 -17.39 -27.43
CA GLU A 83 -29.80 -17.22 -28.83
C GLU A 83 -30.27 -15.86 -29.37
N ASP A 84 -29.43 -15.23 -30.18
CA ASP A 84 -29.78 -14.08 -31.01
C ASP A 84 -30.10 -14.51 -32.45
N ARG A 85 -31.23 -15.19 -32.62
CA ARG A 85 -31.63 -15.81 -33.89
C ARG A 85 -31.73 -14.84 -35.06
N LYS A 86 -32.02 -13.57 -34.80
CA LYS A 86 -32.19 -12.52 -35.81
C LYS A 86 -30.99 -11.60 -35.91
N GLY A 87 -29.96 -11.77 -35.09
CA GLY A 87 -28.80 -10.86 -34.99
C GLY A 87 -29.14 -9.44 -34.54
N LEU A 88 -30.29 -9.25 -33.90
CA LEU A 88 -30.73 -7.91 -33.49
C LEU A 88 -30.02 -7.44 -32.22
N ILE A 89 -29.70 -8.36 -31.32
CA ILE A 89 -28.96 -8.03 -30.08
C ILE A 89 -27.53 -7.63 -30.43
N ALA A 90 -26.85 -8.42 -31.26
CA ALA A 90 -25.50 -8.09 -31.74
C ALA A 90 -25.49 -6.70 -32.42
N LYS A 91 -26.39 -6.45 -33.38
CA LYS A 91 -26.50 -5.15 -34.07
C LYS A 91 -26.79 -3.98 -33.13
N GLY A 92 -27.67 -4.18 -32.14
CA GLY A 92 -27.95 -3.15 -31.13
C GLY A 92 -26.71 -2.80 -30.30
N ASN A 93 -25.98 -3.81 -29.86
CA ASN A 93 -24.72 -3.62 -29.11
C ASN A 93 -23.62 -2.97 -29.95
N GLU A 94 -23.51 -3.35 -31.23
CA GLU A 94 -22.59 -2.71 -32.20
C GLU A 94 -22.92 -1.23 -32.38
N TRP A 95 -24.19 -0.89 -32.56
CA TRP A 95 -24.64 0.50 -32.73
C TRP A 95 -24.31 1.35 -31.48
N VAL A 96 -24.61 0.83 -30.28
CA VAL A 96 -24.34 1.54 -29.02
C VAL A 96 -22.83 1.74 -28.82
N LEU A 97 -22.02 0.69 -29.06
CA LEU A 97 -20.57 0.80 -28.89
C LEU A 97 -19.95 1.79 -29.89
N ASN A 98 -20.35 1.74 -31.17
CA ASN A 98 -19.86 2.68 -32.19
C ASN A 98 -20.20 4.14 -31.81
N ALA A 99 -21.41 4.40 -31.29
CA ALA A 99 -21.78 5.73 -30.81
C ALA A 99 -20.88 6.18 -29.64
N ARG A 100 -20.60 5.30 -28.66
CA ARG A 100 -19.71 5.59 -27.53
C ARG A 100 -18.26 5.83 -27.95
N LEU A 101 -17.77 5.08 -28.92
CA LEU A 101 -16.42 5.27 -29.44
C LEU A 101 -16.30 6.56 -30.28
N ALA A 102 -17.37 6.94 -30.98
CA ALA A 102 -17.44 8.23 -31.69
C ALA A 102 -17.41 9.40 -30.69
N ASP A 103 -18.16 9.32 -29.58
CA ASP A 103 -18.10 10.30 -28.50
C ASP A 103 -16.69 10.39 -27.91
N ALA A 104 -16.06 9.25 -27.63
CA ALA A 104 -14.71 9.20 -27.10
C ALA A 104 -13.66 9.83 -28.05
N ARG A 105 -13.81 9.60 -29.38
CA ARG A 105 -12.97 10.24 -30.36
C ARG A 105 -13.16 11.76 -30.35
N PHE A 106 -14.39 12.22 -30.36
CA PHE A 106 -14.70 13.64 -30.26
C PHE A 106 -14.09 14.26 -28.98
N PHE A 107 -14.24 13.64 -27.83
CA PHE A 107 -13.64 14.16 -26.59
C PHE A 107 -12.12 14.23 -26.69
N LEU A 108 -11.47 13.18 -27.23
CA LEU A 108 -10.03 13.17 -27.42
C LEU A 108 -9.57 14.34 -28.33
N GLU A 109 -10.25 14.58 -29.46
CA GLU A 109 -9.92 15.64 -30.40
C GLU A 109 -10.12 17.03 -29.78
N GLU A 110 -11.23 17.25 -29.07
CA GLU A 110 -11.50 18.53 -28.40
C GLU A 110 -10.52 18.76 -27.22
N ASP A 111 -10.24 17.74 -26.42
CA ASP A 111 -9.33 17.88 -25.32
C ASP A 111 -7.89 18.17 -25.75
N MET A 112 -7.43 17.60 -26.88
CA MET A 112 -6.09 17.83 -27.42
C MET A 112 -5.89 19.24 -28.03
N ARG A 113 -6.92 20.05 -28.13
CA ARG A 113 -6.81 21.47 -28.55
C ARG A 113 -6.21 22.37 -27.45
N VAL A 114 -6.26 21.92 -26.20
CA VAL A 114 -5.76 22.67 -25.03
C VAL A 114 -4.71 21.85 -24.34
N LYS A 115 -3.51 22.39 -24.16
CA LYS A 115 -2.41 21.69 -23.48
C LYS A 115 -2.75 21.40 -22.02
N LEU A 116 -2.19 20.30 -21.49
CA LEU A 116 -2.36 19.94 -20.07
C LEU A 116 -1.91 21.07 -19.12
N SER A 117 -0.80 21.75 -19.44
CA SER A 117 -0.31 22.88 -18.65
C SER A 117 -1.32 24.03 -18.56
N ASP A 118 -2.06 24.29 -19.64
CA ASP A 118 -3.02 25.39 -19.71
C ASP A 118 -4.33 25.04 -18.97
N ARG A 119 -4.56 23.76 -18.68
CA ARG A 119 -5.68 23.26 -17.88
C ARG A 119 -5.44 23.32 -16.37
N VAL A 120 -4.18 23.38 -15.93
CA VAL A 120 -3.85 23.38 -14.49
C VAL A 120 -4.57 24.50 -13.72
N PRO A 121 -4.66 25.77 -14.21
CA PRO A 121 -5.41 26.82 -13.51
C PRO A 121 -6.91 26.50 -13.32
N GLU A 122 -7.51 25.67 -14.20
CA GLU A 122 -8.92 25.29 -14.09
C GLU A 122 -9.18 24.40 -12.85
N LEU A 123 -8.15 23.72 -12.35
CA LEU A 123 -8.22 22.91 -11.13
C LEU A 123 -8.66 23.71 -9.89
N ALA A 124 -8.46 25.03 -9.90
CA ALA A 124 -8.97 25.90 -8.82
C ALA A 124 -10.50 25.95 -8.73
N ARG A 125 -11.21 25.48 -9.77
CA ARG A 125 -12.68 25.36 -9.80
C ARG A 125 -13.18 23.98 -9.37
N LEU A 126 -12.28 23.02 -9.20
CA LEU A 126 -12.62 21.66 -8.77
C LEU A 126 -12.29 21.50 -7.28
N ALA A 127 -13.32 21.42 -6.44
CA ALA A 127 -13.14 21.16 -5.02
C ALA A 127 -12.51 19.76 -4.80
N PHE A 128 -11.40 19.71 -4.05
CA PHE A 128 -10.86 18.45 -3.55
C PHE A 128 -11.68 18.00 -2.32
N GLN A 129 -11.83 18.90 -1.37
CA GLN A 129 -12.73 18.78 -0.22
C GLN A 129 -12.96 20.20 0.34
N ASP A 130 -14.17 20.52 0.81
CA ASP A 130 -14.59 21.89 1.16
C ASP A 130 -13.60 22.64 2.08
N ARG A 131 -13.02 21.94 3.06
CA ARG A 131 -12.06 22.52 4.01
C ARG A 131 -10.60 22.38 3.61
N LEU A 132 -10.28 21.39 2.75
CA LEU A 132 -8.91 21.11 2.27
C LEU A 132 -8.57 21.91 1.01
N GLY A 133 -9.56 22.56 0.40
CA GLY A 133 -9.43 23.39 -0.80
C GLY A 133 -9.65 22.61 -2.09
N ASP A 134 -9.07 23.12 -3.16
CA ASP A 134 -9.24 22.67 -4.54
C ASP A 134 -8.07 21.78 -5.02
N TYR A 135 -8.22 21.20 -6.22
CA TYR A 135 -7.18 20.38 -6.83
C TYR A 135 -5.94 21.16 -7.26
N PHE A 136 -6.04 22.48 -7.51
CA PHE A 136 -4.89 23.32 -7.77
C PHE A 136 -3.96 23.41 -6.56
N LYS A 137 -4.52 23.65 -5.38
CA LYS A 137 -3.77 23.61 -4.11
C LYS A 137 -3.17 22.22 -3.85
N LYS A 138 -3.92 21.16 -4.17
CA LYS A 138 -3.40 19.80 -4.06
C LYS A 138 -2.18 19.58 -4.95
N THR A 139 -2.23 19.95 -6.24
CA THR A 139 -1.06 19.83 -7.12
C THR A 139 0.14 20.65 -6.62
N SER A 140 -0.08 21.82 -6.02
CA SER A 140 0.99 22.60 -5.42
C SER A 140 1.67 21.86 -4.26
N ARG A 141 0.89 21.19 -3.38
CA ARG A 141 1.47 20.37 -2.30
C ARG A 141 2.21 19.13 -2.85
N LEU A 142 1.72 18.52 -3.93
CA LEU A 142 2.40 17.38 -4.57
C LEU A 142 3.76 17.76 -5.14
N GLN A 143 3.90 18.97 -5.70
CA GLN A 143 5.17 19.50 -6.21
C GLN A 143 6.24 19.68 -5.12
N GLU A 144 5.84 19.79 -3.85
CA GLU A 144 6.75 19.87 -2.70
C GLU A 144 6.97 18.51 -2.03
N LEU A 145 5.93 17.69 -1.93
CA LEU A 145 5.99 16.42 -1.23
C LEU A 145 6.70 15.32 -2.05
N ALA A 146 6.42 15.23 -3.35
CA ALA A 146 7.00 14.18 -4.18
C ALA A 146 8.53 14.28 -4.29
N PRO A 147 9.15 15.47 -4.51
CA PRO A 147 10.60 15.62 -4.46
C PRO A 147 11.19 15.27 -3.10
N ALA A 148 10.53 15.62 -2.00
CA ALA A 148 11.00 15.27 -0.66
C ALA A 148 11.02 13.75 -0.43
N ILE A 149 10.00 13.05 -0.91
CA ILE A 149 9.97 11.57 -0.89
C ILE A 149 11.12 11.02 -1.77
N ALA A 150 11.33 11.58 -2.96
CA ALA A 150 12.42 11.15 -3.85
C ALA A 150 13.79 11.25 -3.19
N GLN A 151 14.11 12.40 -2.59
CA GLN A 151 15.34 12.56 -1.83
C GLN A 151 15.44 11.50 -0.72
N GLY A 152 14.35 11.31 -0.05
CA GLY A 152 14.24 10.35 1.01
C GLY A 152 14.48 8.91 0.58
N VAL A 153 14.03 8.45 -0.55
CA VAL A 153 14.26 7.08 -1.04
C VAL A 153 15.54 6.95 -1.89
N GLY A 154 16.42 7.97 -1.86
CA GLY A 154 17.70 7.95 -2.57
C GLY A 154 17.57 8.16 -4.08
N ARG A 155 16.52 8.88 -4.53
CA ARG A 155 16.27 9.19 -5.95
C ARG A 155 16.17 10.72 -6.19
N PRO A 156 17.17 11.52 -5.75
CA PRO A 156 17.17 12.97 -6.01
C PRO A 156 17.20 13.31 -7.51
N ASP A 157 17.66 12.39 -8.35
CA ASP A 157 17.64 12.49 -9.81
C ASP A 157 16.24 12.69 -10.40
N LEU A 158 15.18 12.34 -9.66
CA LEU A 158 13.79 12.46 -10.10
C LEU A 158 13.11 13.78 -9.69
N GLU A 159 13.81 14.70 -9.03
CA GLU A 159 13.22 15.92 -8.48
C GLU A 159 12.47 16.74 -9.53
N GLU A 160 13.11 17.09 -10.65
CA GLU A 160 12.49 17.91 -11.70
C GLU A 160 11.34 17.16 -12.41
N VAL A 161 11.49 15.86 -12.63
CA VAL A 161 10.43 15.00 -13.18
C VAL A 161 9.20 15.04 -12.27
N LEU A 162 9.40 14.94 -10.96
CA LEU A 162 8.30 14.89 -9.98
C LEU A 162 7.65 16.24 -9.75
N LYS A 163 8.39 17.34 -9.80
CA LYS A 163 7.81 18.69 -9.80
C LYS A 163 6.87 18.86 -10.98
N LEU A 164 7.33 18.50 -12.20
CA LEU A 164 6.53 18.64 -13.42
C LEU A 164 5.34 17.67 -13.42
N ALA A 165 5.56 16.40 -13.09
CA ALA A 165 4.49 15.42 -13.02
C ALA A 165 3.46 15.78 -11.93
N GLY A 166 3.90 16.23 -10.75
CA GLY A 166 3.04 16.71 -9.67
C GLY A 166 2.19 17.93 -10.08
N HIS A 167 2.74 18.82 -10.91
CA HIS A 167 2.00 19.95 -11.46
C HIS A 167 0.88 19.51 -12.41
N LEU A 168 1.14 18.50 -13.25
CA LEU A 168 0.25 18.10 -14.35
C LEU A 168 -0.71 16.96 -13.99
N CYS A 169 -0.42 16.17 -12.96
CA CYS A 169 -1.05 14.86 -12.74
C CYS A 169 -2.56 14.88 -12.46
N LYS A 170 -3.14 16.05 -12.21
CA LYS A 170 -4.59 16.22 -11.99
C LYS A 170 -5.26 17.05 -13.09
N ALA A 171 -4.50 17.55 -14.07
CA ALA A 171 -5.03 18.43 -15.11
C ALA A 171 -6.10 17.74 -15.98
N ASP A 172 -6.02 16.43 -16.14
CA ASP A 172 -6.99 15.62 -16.87
C ASP A 172 -8.39 15.59 -16.21
N LEU A 173 -8.52 15.91 -14.94
CA LEU A 173 -9.83 16.02 -14.27
C LEU A 173 -10.70 17.13 -14.87
N THR A 174 -10.12 18.07 -15.61
CA THR A 174 -10.87 19.16 -16.29
C THR A 174 -11.30 18.78 -17.70
N THR A 175 -10.81 17.67 -18.25
CA THR A 175 -11.06 17.21 -19.62
C THR A 175 -12.47 16.67 -19.81
N LEU A 176 -12.96 16.70 -21.05
CA LEU A 176 -14.22 16.07 -21.42
C LEU A 176 -14.15 14.56 -21.27
N MET A 177 -13.00 13.99 -21.66
CA MET A 177 -12.77 12.55 -21.55
C MET A 177 -12.94 12.04 -20.10
N VAL A 178 -12.30 12.65 -19.12
CA VAL A 178 -12.38 12.20 -17.70
C VAL A 178 -13.73 12.52 -17.09
N LYS A 179 -14.42 13.56 -17.53
CA LYS A 179 -15.80 13.84 -17.10
C LYS A 179 -16.78 12.73 -17.50
N GLU A 180 -16.62 12.14 -18.68
CA GLU A 180 -17.46 11.04 -19.16
C GLU A 180 -16.91 9.66 -18.69
N PHE A 181 -15.60 9.47 -18.78
CA PHE A 181 -14.92 8.22 -18.42
C PHE A 181 -14.05 8.41 -17.17
N THR A 182 -14.69 8.53 -16.02
CA THR A 182 -14.03 8.84 -14.74
C THR A 182 -12.95 7.83 -14.34
N ASP A 183 -13.07 6.58 -14.76
CA ASP A 183 -12.09 5.52 -14.50
C ASP A 183 -10.76 5.74 -15.24
N LEU A 184 -10.74 6.64 -16.23
CA LEU A 184 -9.53 6.98 -16.99
C LEU A 184 -8.73 8.12 -16.39
N GLN A 185 -9.09 8.64 -15.22
CA GLN A 185 -8.30 9.66 -14.52
C GLN A 185 -6.85 9.18 -14.31
N GLY A 186 -5.88 10.06 -14.57
CA GLY A 186 -4.45 9.73 -14.58
C GLY A 186 -4.00 9.07 -15.89
N VAL A 187 -4.73 8.07 -16.38
CA VAL A 187 -4.43 7.39 -17.64
C VAL A 187 -4.52 8.39 -18.80
N VAL A 188 -5.61 9.14 -18.89
CA VAL A 188 -5.81 10.18 -19.90
C VAL A 188 -4.75 11.27 -19.78
N GLY A 189 -4.47 11.71 -18.56
CA GLY A 189 -3.39 12.68 -18.30
C GLY A 189 -2.03 12.21 -18.83
N GLY A 190 -1.69 10.94 -18.62
CA GLY A 190 -0.47 10.34 -19.15
C GLY A 190 -0.47 10.23 -20.68
N ILE A 191 -1.59 9.82 -21.29
CA ILE A 191 -1.75 9.73 -22.74
C ILE A 191 -1.58 11.12 -23.39
N TYR A 192 -2.21 12.15 -22.83
CA TYR A 192 -2.12 13.51 -23.34
C TYR A 192 -0.70 14.07 -23.17
N ALA A 193 -0.09 13.89 -21.99
CA ALA A 193 1.30 14.27 -21.77
C ALA A 193 2.25 13.62 -22.78
N ARG A 194 2.07 12.33 -23.11
CA ARG A 194 2.85 11.62 -24.11
C ARG A 194 2.66 12.23 -25.51
N ARG A 195 1.42 12.54 -25.90
CA ARG A 195 1.10 13.14 -27.19
C ARG A 195 1.63 14.57 -27.33
N GLU A 196 1.71 15.30 -26.21
CA GLU A 196 2.30 16.64 -26.14
C GLU A 196 3.84 16.63 -26.14
N GLY A 197 4.48 15.45 -26.11
CA GLY A 197 5.93 15.28 -26.19
C GLY A 197 6.65 15.41 -24.84
N TYR A 198 5.96 15.27 -23.71
CA TYR A 198 6.63 15.21 -22.41
C TYR A 198 7.53 13.96 -22.30
N PRO A 199 8.65 14.06 -21.54
CA PRO A 199 9.56 12.92 -21.34
C PRO A 199 8.85 11.67 -20.79
N ASP A 200 9.36 10.50 -21.14
CA ASP A 200 8.81 9.20 -20.72
C ASP A 200 8.62 9.11 -19.20
N SER A 201 9.58 9.59 -18.41
CA SER A 201 9.49 9.60 -16.95
C SER A 201 8.36 10.46 -16.41
N VAL A 202 7.98 11.53 -17.10
CA VAL A 202 6.90 12.44 -16.70
C VAL A 202 5.55 11.83 -17.05
N TRP A 203 5.31 11.48 -18.32
CA TRP A 203 4.00 10.96 -18.71
C TRP A 203 3.67 9.61 -18.06
N LYS A 204 4.67 8.74 -17.87
CA LYS A 204 4.48 7.47 -17.12
C LYS A 204 4.15 7.71 -15.66
N ALA A 205 4.79 8.70 -15.01
CA ALA A 205 4.45 9.07 -13.66
C ALA A 205 3.00 9.52 -13.53
N ILE A 206 2.53 10.36 -14.46
CA ILE A 206 1.12 10.80 -14.52
C ILE A 206 0.20 9.62 -14.76
N TYR A 207 0.54 8.73 -15.72
CA TYR A 207 -0.29 7.59 -16.11
C TYR A 207 -0.52 6.58 -14.98
N GLU A 208 0.50 6.28 -14.17
CA GLU A 208 0.44 5.22 -13.17
C GLU A 208 0.19 5.71 -11.73
N HIS A 209 0.14 7.02 -11.45
CA HIS A 209 0.13 7.53 -10.06
C HIS A 209 -1.10 7.14 -9.24
N TYR A 210 -2.19 6.72 -9.87
CA TYR A 210 -3.34 6.18 -9.14
C TYR A 210 -3.20 4.69 -8.78
N ARG A 211 -2.19 3.98 -9.32
CA ARG A 211 -1.93 2.59 -8.95
C ARG A 211 -1.29 2.47 -7.56
N PRO A 212 -1.57 1.39 -6.81
CA PRO A 212 -2.62 0.41 -7.07
C PRO A 212 -4.01 1.00 -6.77
N SER A 213 -4.99 0.75 -7.63
CA SER A 213 -6.39 1.21 -7.45
C SER A 213 -7.20 0.27 -6.56
N SER A 214 -6.77 -0.97 -6.43
CA SER A 214 -7.36 -2.02 -5.60
C SER A 214 -6.29 -2.88 -4.92
N GLY A 215 -6.71 -3.76 -4.03
CA GLY A 215 -5.79 -4.69 -3.35
C GLY A 215 -5.19 -5.78 -4.25
N SER A 216 -5.73 -5.99 -5.45
CA SER A 216 -5.26 -6.94 -6.46
C SER A 216 -4.49 -6.27 -7.61
N ASP A 217 -4.49 -4.92 -7.66
CA ASP A 217 -3.82 -4.17 -8.70
C ASP A 217 -2.30 -4.10 -8.45
N GLU A 218 -1.52 -4.14 -9.53
CA GLU A 218 -0.07 -4.00 -9.45
C GLU A 218 0.33 -2.56 -9.06
N PRO A 219 1.34 -2.41 -8.18
CA PRO A 219 1.89 -1.09 -7.88
C PRO A 219 2.54 -0.48 -9.14
N PRO A 220 2.77 0.87 -9.15
CA PRO A 220 3.42 1.54 -10.27
C PRO A 220 4.77 0.89 -10.61
N ARG A 221 5.09 0.75 -11.88
CA ARG A 221 6.33 0.09 -12.35
C ARG A 221 7.53 1.01 -12.22
N GLU A 222 7.37 2.28 -12.58
CA GLU A 222 8.45 3.26 -12.56
C GLU A 222 8.60 3.90 -11.18
N ALA A 223 9.83 4.25 -10.79
CA ALA A 223 10.08 4.87 -9.49
C ALA A 223 9.38 6.25 -9.36
N ALA A 224 9.39 7.06 -10.42
CA ALA A 224 8.72 8.36 -10.43
C ALA A 224 7.21 8.22 -10.20
N ALA A 225 6.57 7.25 -10.85
CA ALA A 225 5.15 6.97 -10.68
C ALA A 225 4.83 6.50 -9.25
N ALA A 226 5.67 5.63 -8.69
CA ALA A 226 5.50 5.17 -7.32
C ALA A 226 5.64 6.31 -6.30
N ILE A 227 6.63 7.19 -6.47
CA ILE A 227 6.84 8.35 -5.60
C ILE A 227 5.68 9.34 -5.70
N LEU A 228 5.20 9.64 -6.91
CA LEU A 228 4.05 10.52 -7.12
C LEU A 228 2.77 9.92 -6.50
N SER A 229 2.59 8.61 -6.63
CA SER A 229 1.49 7.85 -6.00
C SER A 229 1.54 7.95 -4.47
N LEU A 230 2.73 7.81 -3.86
CA LEU A 230 2.92 7.99 -2.43
C LEU A 230 2.59 9.42 -1.99
N ALA A 231 3.08 10.43 -2.73
CA ALA A 231 2.83 11.84 -2.41
C ALA A 231 1.32 12.15 -2.44
N ASP A 232 0.60 11.72 -3.48
CA ASP A 232 -0.84 11.93 -3.61
C ASP A 232 -1.64 11.29 -2.46
N ARG A 233 -1.24 10.08 -2.04
CA ARG A 233 -1.89 9.36 -0.95
C ARG A 233 -1.55 9.93 0.42
N PHE A 234 -0.28 10.28 0.67
CA PHE A 234 0.11 10.94 1.92
C PHE A 234 -0.58 12.29 2.07
N ASP A 235 -0.62 13.13 1.03
CA ASP A 235 -1.36 14.39 1.03
C ASP A 235 -2.84 14.16 1.36
N THR A 236 -3.48 13.20 0.70
CA THR A 236 -4.88 12.88 0.95
C THR A 236 -5.12 12.46 2.40
N ILE A 237 -4.38 11.47 2.90
CA ILE A 237 -4.56 10.96 4.26
C ILE A 237 -4.29 12.05 5.29
N ALA A 238 -3.19 12.81 5.13
CA ALA A 238 -2.84 13.91 6.04
C ALA A 238 -3.96 14.94 6.14
N GLY A 239 -4.52 15.39 5.01
CA GLY A 239 -5.60 16.37 5.00
C GLY A 239 -6.87 15.87 5.70
N PHE A 240 -7.32 14.65 5.40
CA PHE A 240 -8.53 14.10 6.01
C PHE A 240 -8.34 13.81 7.50
N PHE A 241 -7.16 13.33 7.91
CA PHE A 241 -6.86 13.07 9.32
C PHE A 241 -6.74 14.35 10.13
N LEU A 242 -6.16 15.43 9.57
CA LEU A 242 -6.20 16.78 10.18
C LEU A 242 -7.63 17.22 10.48
N LEU A 243 -8.57 16.93 9.60
CA LEU A 243 -9.99 17.26 9.80
C LEU A 243 -10.73 16.30 10.75
N GLY A 244 -10.07 15.26 11.26
CA GLY A 244 -10.70 14.22 12.06
C GLY A 244 -11.63 13.29 11.24
N LEU A 245 -11.54 13.31 9.91
CA LEU A 245 -12.38 12.49 9.02
C LEU A 245 -11.76 11.10 8.81
N VAL A 246 -11.54 10.40 9.91
CA VAL A 246 -10.98 9.05 9.94
C VAL A 246 -12.07 8.02 9.65
N PRO A 247 -11.87 7.06 8.72
CA PRO A 247 -12.86 6.04 8.41
C PRO A 247 -13.17 5.14 9.62
N SER A 248 -14.45 5.00 9.95
CA SER A 248 -14.95 4.12 11.01
C SER A 248 -15.87 3.03 10.44
N GLY A 249 -15.91 1.85 11.07
CA GLY A 249 -16.73 0.72 10.63
C GLY A 249 -16.45 0.31 9.19
N SER A 250 -17.46 -0.07 8.41
CA SER A 250 -17.30 -0.52 7.01
C SER A 250 -17.24 0.62 5.99
N LYS A 251 -17.61 1.85 6.36
CA LYS A 251 -17.71 3.00 5.44
C LYS A 251 -16.34 3.65 5.22
N ASP A 252 -15.99 3.88 3.97
CA ASP A 252 -14.77 4.59 3.54
C ASP A 252 -15.10 5.50 2.33
N PRO A 253 -15.90 6.57 2.54
CA PRO A 253 -16.40 7.39 1.45
C PRO A 253 -15.30 8.12 0.68
N TYR A 254 -14.13 8.30 1.29
CA TYR A 254 -13.00 9.00 0.69
C TYR A 254 -11.88 8.07 0.20
N GLY A 255 -12.04 6.76 0.32
CA GLY A 255 -11.06 5.78 -0.12
C GLY A 255 -9.75 5.80 0.67
N LEU A 256 -9.75 6.28 1.91
CA LEU A 256 -8.54 6.41 2.73
C LEU A 256 -7.90 5.06 3.06
N ARG A 257 -8.71 4.00 3.26
CA ARG A 257 -8.17 2.65 3.47
C ARG A 257 -7.42 2.14 2.25
N ARG A 258 -7.96 2.40 1.05
CA ARG A 258 -7.28 2.06 -0.22
C ARG A 258 -6.00 2.89 -0.38
N ALA A 259 -6.05 4.18 -0.04
CA ALA A 259 -4.88 5.04 -0.08
C ALA A 259 -3.76 4.55 0.84
N ALA A 260 -4.07 4.22 2.11
CA ALA A 260 -3.09 3.70 3.06
C ALA A 260 -2.57 2.31 2.66
N PHE A 261 -3.44 1.41 2.19
CA PHE A 261 -3.01 0.12 1.66
C PHE A 261 -2.06 0.28 0.46
N GLY A 262 -2.35 1.24 -0.44
CA GLY A 262 -1.48 1.58 -1.56
C GLY A 262 -0.10 2.05 -1.11
N ILE A 263 -0.01 2.91 -0.08
CA ILE A 263 1.28 3.34 0.51
C ILE A 263 2.06 2.13 1.00
N VAL A 264 1.46 1.32 1.88
CA VAL A 264 2.13 0.16 2.48
C VAL A 264 2.56 -0.84 1.39
N SER A 265 1.70 -1.10 0.41
CA SER A 265 1.99 -2.02 -0.70
C SER A 265 3.15 -1.54 -1.58
N ILE A 266 3.16 -0.25 -1.96
CA ILE A 266 4.24 0.35 -2.76
C ILE A 266 5.58 0.28 -2.00
N VAL A 267 5.58 0.71 -0.74
CA VAL A 267 6.80 0.78 0.08
C VAL A 267 7.39 -0.60 0.31
N THR A 268 6.57 -1.57 0.72
CA THR A 268 7.03 -2.95 0.97
C THR A 268 7.44 -3.65 -0.33
N GLY A 269 6.70 -3.45 -1.44
CA GLY A 269 7.02 -4.03 -2.73
C GLY A 269 8.30 -3.46 -3.36
N ARG A 270 8.63 -2.19 -3.07
CA ARG A 270 9.86 -1.54 -3.49
C ARG A 270 11.05 -1.79 -2.55
N GLY A 271 10.80 -2.32 -1.36
CA GLY A 271 11.82 -2.48 -0.33
C GLY A 271 12.42 -1.15 0.13
N TRP A 272 11.63 -0.08 0.13
CA TRP A 272 12.08 1.24 0.60
C TRP A 272 12.06 1.31 2.12
N ARG A 273 13.15 0.86 2.74
CA ARG A 273 13.33 0.74 4.19
C ARG A 273 13.78 2.05 4.78
N ARG A 274 12.85 2.72 5.44
CA ARG A 274 13.08 3.97 6.15
C ARG A 274 11.89 4.35 7.00
N ASP A 275 12.11 5.22 7.95
CA ASP A 275 11.04 5.88 8.68
C ASP A 275 10.23 6.79 7.76
N TRP A 276 8.93 6.50 7.62
CA TRP A 276 7.97 7.24 6.79
C TRP A 276 7.27 8.37 7.57
N ARG A 277 7.42 8.43 8.90
CA ARG A 277 6.85 9.48 9.74
C ARG A 277 7.21 10.89 9.27
N PRO A 278 8.48 11.23 8.90
CA PRO A 278 8.84 12.56 8.43
C PRO A 278 8.09 13.01 7.17
N PHE A 279 7.68 12.07 6.30
CA PHE A 279 6.90 12.40 5.11
C PHE A 279 5.42 12.61 5.44
N ALA A 280 4.87 11.87 6.38
CA ALA A 280 3.54 12.11 6.94
C ALA A 280 3.48 13.48 7.62
N GLU A 281 4.49 13.81 8.44
CA GLU A 281 4.63 15.10 9.10
C GLU A 281 4.75 16.25 8.09
N LYS A 282 5.59 16.08 7.05
CA LYS A 282 5.68 17.04 5.95
C LYS A 282 4.34 17.23 5.25
N ALA A 283 3.63 16.16 4.93
CA ALA A 283 2.32 16.24 4.29
C ALA A 283 1.30 17.00 5.14
N VAL A 284 1.28 16.76 6.45
CA VAL A 284 0.46 17.52 7.40
C VAL A 284 0.85 18.99 7.40
N GLY A 285 2.16 19.30 7.43
CA GLY A 285 2.71 20.65 7.45
C GLY A 285 2.47 21.48 6.19
N LEU A 286 2.10 20.86 5.07
CA LEU A 286 1.73 21.55 3.82
C LEU A 286 0.30 22.12 3.84
N TYR A 287 -0.50 21.78 4.82
CA TYR A 287 -1.82 22.37 5.03
C TYR A 287 -1.73 23.65 5.88
N PRO A 288 -2.69 24.59 5.71
CA PRO A 288 -2.68 25.82 6.48
C PRO A 288 -2.68 25.58 8.00
N PRO A 289 -1.90 26.35 8.79
CA PRO A 289 -1.94 26.27 10.24
C PRO A 289 -3.36 26.49 10.78
N GLY A 290 -3.75 25.71 11.80
CA GLY A 290 -5.06 25.83 12.44
C GLY A 290 -6.22 25.18 11.64
N LEU A 291 -5.94 24.47 10.57
CA LEU A 291 -6.96 23.77 9.79
C LEU A 291 -7.65 22.64 10.58
N GLY A 292 -6.93 21.99 11.47
CA GLY A 292 -7.42 20.81 12.22
C GLY A 292 -6.78 20.66 13.59
N GLY A 293 -6.73 19.42 14.08
CA GLY A 293 -6.17 19.07 15.38
C GLY A 293 -4.63 19.18 15.48
N PRO A 294 -4.06 18.88 16.66
CA PRO A 294 -2.62 18.84 16.86
C PRO A 294 -1.92 17.87 15.91
N VAL A 295 -0.75 18.27 15.41
CA VAL A 295 0.04 17.47 14.46
C VAL A 295 0.36 16.08 15.05
N GLU A 296 0.77 16.03 16.33
CA GLU A 296 1.16 14.79 16.99
C GLU A 296 0.00 13.81 17.13
N GLU A 297 -1.20 14.28 17.47
CA GLU A 297 -2.40 13.44 17.53
C GLU A 297 -2.80 12.92 16.13
N THR A 298 -2.64 13.77 15.12
CA THR A 298 -2.86 13.39 13.71
C THR A 298 -1.91 12.29 13.30
N LEU A 299 -0.60 12.44 13.59
CA LEU A 299 0.41 11.42 13.27
C LEU A 299 0.20 10.11 14.01
N THR A 300 -0.16 10.16 15.30
CA THR A 300 -0.51 8.97 16.09
C THR A 300 -1.71 8.22 15.48
N SER A 301 -2.73 8.96 15.06
CA SER A 301 -3.89 8.38 14.39
C SER A 301 -3.53 7.76 13.03
N MET A 302 -2.65 8.41 12.26
CA MET A 302 -2.12 7.88 11.00
C MET A 302 -1.30 6.61 11.22
N GLU A 303 -0.45 6.57 12.25
CA GLU A 303 0.34 5.39 12.61
C GLU A 303 -0.53 4.16 12.87
N ALA A 304 -1.54 4.31 13.73
CA ALA A 304 -2.50 3.24 14.00
C ALA A 304 -3.22 2.78 12.72
N PHE A 305 -3.59 3.74 11.87
CA PHE A 305 -4.26 3.46 10.60
C PHE A 305 -3.37 2.72 9.62
N PHE A 306 -2.08 3.08 9.50
CA PHE A 306 -1.11 2.34 8.68
C PHE A 306 -0.80 0.97 9.26
N GLY A 307 -0.72 0.84 10.58
CA GLY A 307 -0.51 -0.43 11.27
C GLY A 307 -1.56 -1.47 10.90
N GLU A 308 -2.85 -1.08 10.88
CA GLU A 308 -3.93 -1.98 10.44
C GLU A 308 -3.80 -2.39 8.96
N ARG A 309 -3.30 -1.49 8.09
CA ARG A 309 -3.10 -1.83 6.66
C ARG A 309 -1.92 -2.75 6.46
N LEU A 310 -0.84 -2.52 7.22
CA LEU A 310 0.33 -3.40 7.23
C LEU A 310 -0.04 -4.78 7.76
N ARG A 311 -0.83 -4.86 8.84
CA ARG A 311 -1.40 -6.12 9.36
C ARG A 311 -2.13 -6.88 8.25
N SER A 312 -3.08 -6.24 7.58
CA SER A 312 -3.83 -6.86 6.48
C SER A 312 -2.95 -7.34 5.32
N LEU A 313 -1.87 -6.61 5.02
CA LEU A 313 -0.91 -7.02 4.00
C LEU A 313 -0.13 -8.27 4.43
N LEU A 314 0.35 -8.30 5.68
CA LEU A 314 1.12 -9.40 6.23
C LEU A 314 0.26 -10.68 6.38
N GLU A 315 -1.00 -10.55 6.79
CA GLU A 315 -1.97 -11.66 6.81
C GLU A 315 -2.16 -12.28 5.42
N ARG A 316 -2.30 -11.45 4.37
CA ARG A 316 -2.38 -11.92 2.98
C ARG A 316 -1.10 -12.61 2.51
N ARG A 317 0.06 -12.28 3.08
CA ARG A 317 1.34 -12.96 2.84
C ARG A 317 1.50 -14.25 3.63
N GLY A 318 0.53 -14.60 4.49
CA GLY A 318 0.49 -15.85 5.23
C GLY A 318 1.19 -15.83 6.60
N HIS A 319 1.53 -14.65 7.14
CA HIS A 319 2.07 -14.54 8.50
C HIS A 319 0.98 -14.75 9.54
N ALA A 320 1.33 -15.35 10.69
CA ALA A 320 0.40 -15.60 11.78
C ALA A 320 0.08 -14.30 12.53
N TYR A 321 -1.13 -14.24 13.11
CA TYR A 321 -1.64 -13.05 13.82
C TYR A 321 -0.70 -12.58 14.96
N ASP A 322 -0.17 -13.52 15.73
CA ASP A 322 0.72 -13.25 16.86
C ASP A 322 2.11 -12.78 16.43
N GLU A 323 2.65 -13.31 15.32
CA GLU A 323 3.89 -12.85 14.69
C GLU A 323 3.76 -11.41 14.24
N ILE A 324 2.65 -11.08 13.55
CA ILE A 324 2.34 -9.73 13.11
C ILE A 324 2.21 -8.78 14.29
N SER A 325 1.49 -9.18 15.33
CA SER A 325 1.32 -8.36 16.55
C SER A 325 2.66 -8.11 17.23
N ALA A 326 3.50 -9.13 17.38
CA ALA A 326 4.83 -9.01 17.98
C ALA A 326 5.71 -7.96 17.24
N VAL A 327 5.64 -7.93 15.92
CA VAL A 327 6.43 -6.98 15.11
C VAL A 327 5.84 -5.57 15.12
N LEU A 328 4.51 -5.44 14.97
CA LEU A 328 3.88 -4.11 14.87
C LEU A 328 3.86 -3.35 16.19
N ASN A 329 3.87 -4.03 17.33
CA ASN A 329 3.92 -3.39 18.66
C ASN A 329 5.23 -2.64 18.91
N VAL A 330 6.29 -2.93 18.15
CA VAL A 330 7.60 -2.27 18.33
C VAL A 330 7.86 -1.14 17.35
N GLY A 331 6.98 -0.94 16.39
CA GLY A 331 7.01 0.19 15.46
C GLY A 331 6.43 -0.12 14.09
N VAL A 332 5.75 0.86 13.52
CA VAL A 332 5.02 0.73 12.26
C VAL A 332 5.65 1.55 11.14
N TRP A 333 6.25 2.70 11.45
CA TRP A 333 6.64 3.69 10.44
C TRP A 333 7.69 3.24 9.42
N ASP A 334 8.50 2.22 9.66
CA ASP A 334 9.25 1.55 8.59
C ASP A 334 8.52 0.29 8.12
N PHE A 335 7.57 0.48 7.19
CA PHE A 335 6.68 -0.59 6.68
C PHE A 335 7.44 -1.76 6.06
N ALA A 336 8.54 -1.48 5.35
CA ALA A 336 9.34 -2.50 4.70
C ALA A 336 10.19 -3.29 5.71
N ASP A 337 10.75 -2.60 6.69
CA ASP A 337 11.48 -3.22 7.78
C ASP A 337 10.59 -4.11 8.65
N ALA A 338 9.40 -3.61 9.01
CA ALA A 338 8.42 -4.41 9.75
C ALA A 338 8.01 -5.69 8.98
N ALA A 339 7.85 -5.59 7.66
CA ALA A 339 7.57 -6.76 6.83
C ALA A 339 8.73 -7.76 6.80
N ASP A 340 9.98 -7.28 6.73
CA ASP A 340 11.17 -8.14 6.78
C ASP A 340 11.31 -8.83 8.15
N ARG A 341 11.05 -8.11 9.27
CA ARG A 341 11.05 -8.68 10.62
C ARG A 341 9.97 -9.74 10.80
N ALA A 342 8.77 -9.52 10.26
CA ALA A 342 7.69 -10.50 10.28
C ALA A 342 8.06 -11.77 9.51
N ALA A 343 8.67 -11.62 8.32
CA ALA A 343 9.14 -12.75 7.53
C ALA A 343 10.23 -13.55 8.27
N ALA A 344 11.21 -12.87 8.85
CA ALA A 344 12.28 -13.50 9.62
C ALA A 344 11.75 -14.22 10.87
N LEU A 345 10.75 -13.64 11.56
CA LEU A 345 10.13 -14.27 12.72
C LEU A 345 9.36 -15.53 12.34
N SER A 346 8.58 -15.48 11.26
CA SER A 346 7.86 -16.67 10.75
C SER A 346 8.80 -17.79 10.30
N GLU A 347 9.94 -17.45 9.69
CA GLU A 347 10.97 -18.42 9.32
C GLU A 347 11.64 -19.03 10.56
N ALA A 348 12.08 -18.18 11.48
CA ALA A 348 12.76 -18.63 12.70
C ALA A 348 11.86 -19.54 13.57
N ARG A 349 10.57 -19.24 13.65
CA ARG A 349 9.59 -20.04 14.42
C ARG A 349 9.47 -21.48 13.92
N ARG A 350 9.78 -21.76 12.66
CA ARG A 350 9.71 -23.15 12.11
C ARG A 350 10.86 -24.02 12.59
N ASP A 351 12.01 -23.41 12.83
CA ASP A 351 13.27 -24.11 13.07
C ASP A 351 13.75 -23.99 14.52
N ILE A 352 13.27 -22.97 15.25
CA ILE A 352 13.72 -22.65 16.61
C ILE A 352 12.57 -22.84 17.59
N ASP A 353 12.82 -23.54 18.68
CA ASP A 353 11.87 -23.62 19.79
C ASP A 353 11.86 -22.30 20.59
N PHE A 354 10.90 -21.43 20.27
CA PHE A 354 10.67 -20.19 21.00
C PHE A 354 9.86 -20.34 22.28
N ARG A 355 9.42 -21.54 22.64
CA ARG A 355 8.49 -21.76 23.77
C ARG A 355 9.03 -21.19 25.08
N SER A 356 10.24 -21.56 25.46
CA SER A 356 10.87 -21.06 26.69
C SER A 356 11.06 -19.55 26.63
N LEU A 357 11.50 -19.01 25.48
CA LEU A 357 11.69 -17.60 25.29
C LEU A 357 10.38 -16.81 25.44
N ILE A 358 9.30 -17.24 24.78
CA ILE A 358 7.98 -16.60 24.87
C ILE A 358 7.50 -16.57 26.31
N LEU A 359 7.61 -17.68 27.04
CA LEU A 359 7.19 -17.77 28.46
C LEU A 359 8.02 -16.84 29.34
N ALA A 360 9.34 -16.80 29.11
CA ALA A 360 10.24 -15.91 29.84
C ALA A 360 9.91 -14.42 29.57
N PHE A 361 9.64 -14.04 28.32
CA PHE A 361 9.27 -12.66 27.95
C PHE A 361 7.93 -12.24 28.53
N LYS A 362 6.92 -13.11 28.53
CA LYS A 362 5.64 -12.84 29.21
C LYS A 362 5.86 -12.60 30.70
N ARG A 363 6.74 -13.38 31.32
CA ARG A 363 7.08 -13.20 32.73
C ARG A 363 7.85 -11.91 32.99
N ILE A 364 8.84 -11.57 32.12
CA ILE A 364 9.58 -10.33 32.20
C ILE A 364 8.61 -9.14 32.10
N ARG A 365 7.74 -9.09 31.09
CA ARG A 365 6.75 -8.02 30.89
C ARG A 365 5.92 -7.78 32.15
N ASN A 366 5.36 -8.85 32.73
CA ASN A 366 4.52 -8.73 33.93
C ASN A 366 5.30 -8.24 35.16
N ILE A 367 6.60 -8.57 35.25
CA ILE A 367 7.45 -8.19 36.39
C ILE A 367 7.95 -6.76 36.29
N VAL A 368 8.22 -6.29 35.05
CA VAL A 368 8.84 -4.98 34.78
C VAL A 368 7.78 -3.91 34.51
N GLU A 369 6.51 -4.26 34.35
CA GLU A 369 5.42 -3.32 34.07
C GLU A 369 5.33 -2.24 35.17
N GLY A 370 5.41 -0.95 34.74
CA GLY A 370 5.37 0.19 35.66
C GLY A 370 6.68 0.50 36.39
N GLU A 371 7.72 -0.30 36.19
CA GLU A 371 9.03 -0.06 36.78
C GLU A 371 9.96 0.68 35.80
N HIS A 372 10.70 1.66 36.26
CA HIS A 372 11.68 2.42 35.47
C HIS A 372 13.08 2.32 36.07
N PRO A 373 13.69 1.12 36.10
CA PRO A 373 14.98 0.92 36.74
C PRO A 373 16.11 1.58 35.94
N GLU A 374 17.16 1.99 36.65
CA GLU A 374 18.44 2.40 36.07
C GLU A 374 19.16 1.19 35.43
N ALA A 375 20.33 1.45 34.82
CA ALA A 375 21.12 0.35 34.25
C ALA A 375 21.58 -0.64 35.35
N PRO A 376 21.62 -1.97 35.07
CA PRO A 376 22.05 -2.95 36.06
C PRO A 376 23.53 -2.78 36.41
N SER A 377 23.88 -2.90 37.69
CA SER A 377 25.25 -2.85 38.23
C SER A 377 25.81 -4.27 38.46
N PRO A 378 26.94 -4.62 37.84
CA PRO A 378 27.59 -5.94 38.04
C PRO A 378 27.96 -6.24 39.46
N ASP A 379 28.30 -5.22 40.27
CA ASP A 379 28.72 -5.36 41.66
C ASP A 379 27.59 -5.84 42.60
N LEU A 380 26.34 -5.72 42.15
CA LEU A 380 25.16 -6.12 42.89
C LEU A 380 24.69 -7.54 42.56
N TYR A 381 25.34 -8.26 41.63
CA TYR A 381 24.97 -9.65 41.33
C TYR A 381 25.44 -10.58 42.47
N ARG A 382 24.52 -11.31 43.08
CA ARG A 382 24.77 -12.25 44.18
C ARG A 382 24.84 -13.68 43.68
N GLU A 383 23.90 -14.09 42.84
CA GLU A 383 23.77 -15.45 42.37
C GLU A 383 24.57 -15.68 41.08
N ASP A 384 25.02 -16.91 40.86
CA ASP A 384 25.73 -17.28 39.63
C ASP A 384 24.84 -17.18 38.39
N ALA A 385 23.53 -17.44 38.56
CA ALA A 385 22.55 -17.29 37.49
C ALA A 385 22.38 -15.82 37.02
N GLU A 386 22.50 -14.82 37.93
CA GLU A 386 22.49 -13.39 37.57
C GLU A 386 23.71 -13.04 36.70
N ARG A 387 24.89 -13.51 37.14
CA ARG A 387 26.15 -13.26 36.39
C ARG A 387 26.15 -13.93 35.02
N ALA A 388 25.67 -15.17 34.94
CA ALA A 388 25.56 -15.93 33.70
C ALA A 388 24.61 -15.21 32.69
N LEU A 389 23.40 -14.87 33.17
CA LEU A 389 22.41 -14.18 32.32
C LEU A 389 22.94 -12.81 31.83
N ALA A 390 23.59 -12.04 32.72
CA ALA A 390 24.15 -10.75 32.34
C ALA A 390 25.29 -10.90 31.30
N ALA A 391 26.13 -11.93 31.42
CA ALA A 391 27.21 -12.21 30.46
C ALA A 391 26.63 -12.61 29.08
N ASP A 392 25.67 -13.54 29.05
CA ASP A 392 25.02 -13.99 27.81
C ASP A 392 24.27 -12.85 27.14
N PHE A 393 23.55 -12.03 27.93
CA PHE A 393 22.87 -10.83 27.41
C PHE A 393 23.86 -9.82 26.80
N LEU A 394 24.98 -9.56 27.45
CA LEU A 394 25.98 -8.63 26.92
C LEU A 394 26.58 -9.12 25.60
N GLN A 395 26.81 -10.43 25.48
CA GLN A 395 27.29 -11.05 24.24
C GLN A 395 26.22 -10.95 23.15
N ALA A 396 24.96 -11.32 23.45
CA ALA A 396 23.84 -11.24 22.52
C ALA A 396 23.61 -9.79 22.05
N ARG A 397 23.63 -8.81 22.94
CA ARG A 397 23.46 -7.39 22.62
C ARG A 397 24.49 -6.89 21.60
N ARG A 398 25.78 -7.25 21.77
CA ARG A 398 26.84 -6.87 20.81
C ARG A 398 26.60 -7.46 19.43
N ALA A 399 26.19 -8.72 19.36
CA ALA A 399 25.87 -9.37 18.09
C ALA A 399 24.62 -8.74 17.44
N LEU A 400 23.58 -8.43 18.23
CA LEU A 400 22.34 -7.83 17.73
C LEU A 400 22.55 -6.45 17.10
N GLU A 401 23.46 -5.62 17.63
CA GLU A 401 23.77 -4.32 17.04
C GLU A 401 24.20 -4.45 15.57
N GLU A 402 25.10 -5.38 15.27
CA GLU A 402 25.58 -5.66 13.91
C GLU A 402 24.49 -6.32 13.04
N LEU A 403 23.81 -7.33 13.59
CA LEU A 403 22.78 -8.09 12.88
C LEU A 403 21.58 -7.22 12.49
N ILE A 404 21.12 -6.35 13.37
CA ILE A 404 20.03 -5.39 13.09
C ILE A 404 20.50 -4.36 12.06
N ALA A 405 21.69 -3.79 12.21
CA ALA A 405 22.23 -2.81 11.26
C ALA A 405 22.37 -3.39 9.84
N SER A 406 22.75 -4.68 9.74
CA SER A 406 22.86 -5.42 8.48
C SER A 406 21.55 -6.11 8.04
N ARG A 407 20.46 -5.97 8.81
CA ARG A 407 19.14 -6.59 8.57
C ARG A 407 19.16 -8.11 8.46
N ARG A 408 20.06 -8.74 9.16
CA ARG A 408 20.13 -10.20 9.31
C ARG A 408 19.19 -10.65 10.42
N TYR A 409 17.89 -10.39 10.23
CA TYR A 409 16.88 -10.57 11.29
C TYR A 409 16.70 -12.01 11.73
N ARG A 410 16.82 -12.99 10.83
CA ARG A 410 16.79 -14.40 11.19
C ARG A 410 17.89 -14.74 12.20
N GLU A 411 19.12 -14.36 11.91
CA GLU A 411 20.26 -14.60 12.81
C GLU A 411 20.14 -13.80 14.12
N ALA A 412 19.53 -12.62 14.05
CA ALA A 412 19.19 -11.87 15.25
C ALA A 412 18.17 -12.62 16.13
N MET A 413 17.13 -13.25 15.54
CA MET A 413 16.19 -14.11 16.26
C MET A 413 16.87 -15.34 16.87
N GLU A 414 17.79 -15.97 16.17
CA GLU A 414 18.61 -17.08 16.67
C GLU A 414 19.47 -16.65 17.89
N THR A 415 20.05 -15.46 17.79
CA THR A 415 20.83 -14.87 18.89
C THR A 415 19.96 -14.60 20.11
N ILE A 416 18.74 -14.07 19.92
CA ILE A 416 17.78 -13.87 21.02
C ILE A 416 17.39 -15.21 21.65
N ALA A 417 17.10 -16.22 20.84
CA ALA A 417 16.71 -17.54 21.32
C ALA A 417 17.81 -18.21 22.15
N SER A 418 19.08 -17.93 21.84
CA SER A 418 20.24 -18.54 22.53
C SER A 418 20.34 -18.22 24.02
N ILE A 419 19.70 -17.13 24.50
CA ILE A 419 19.72 -16.79 25.94
C ILE A 419 18.60 -17.47 26.75
N ALA A 420 17.67 -18.18 26.10
CA ALA A 420 16.54 -18.81 26.77
C ALA A 420 16.99 -19.73 27.94
N PRO A 421 18.02 -20.58 27.83
CA PRO A 421 18.48 -21.40 28.92
C PRO A 421 18.93 -20.59 30.15
N SER A 422 19.64 -19.49 29.94
CA SER A 422 20.10 -18.61 31.04
C SER A 422 18.95 -17.84 31.67
N LEU A 423 17.92 -17.46 30.91
CA LEU A 423 16.70 -16.88 31.44
C LEU A 423 15.91 -17.87 32.26
N ASP A 424 15.73 -19.10 31.80
CA ASP A 424 15.06 -20.15 32.54
C ASP A 424 15.77 -20.45 33.88
N ARG A 425 17.11 -20.60 33.84
CA ARG A 425 17.94 -20.80 35.03
C ARG A 425 17.79 -19.61 36.00
N PHE A 426 17.85 -18.38 35.51
CA PHE A 426 17.63 -17.18 36.34
C PHE A 426 16.29 -17.21 37.06
N PHE A 427 15.22 -17.51 36.35
CA PHE A 427 13.89 -17.57 36.95
C PHE A 427 13.68 -18.73 37.95
N VAL A 428 14.49 -19.78 37.88
CA VAL A 428 14.47 -20.90 38.83
C VAL A 428 15.30 -20.59 40.08
N GLU A 429 16.49 -20.01 39.90
CA GLU A 429 17.46 -19.84 40.98
C GLU A 429 17.37 -18.47 41.68
N VAL A 430 16.78 -17.44 41.04
CA VAL A 430 16.82 -16.06 41.51
C VAL A 430 15.43 -15.56 41.93
N LEU A 431 15.27 -15.12 43.16
CA LEU A 431 14.08 -14.43 43.65
C LEU A 431 14.12 -12.96 43.20
N VAL A 432 13.44 -12.61 42.07
CA VAL A 432 13.46 -11.26 41.53
C VAL A 432 13.02 -10.20 42.54
N ASN A 433 11.89 -10.43 43.22
CA ASN A 433 11.35 -9.56 44.26
C ASN A 433 12.04 -9.83 45.62
N ALA A 434 13.37 -9.64 45.67
CA ALA A 434 14.13 -9.79 46.91
C ALA A 434 13.71 -8.75 47.98
N PRO A 435 13.81 -9.09 49.29
CA PRO A 435 13.53 -8.12 50.36
C PRO A 435 14.46 -6.92 50.39
N GLU A 436 15.72 -7.11 49.94
CA GLU A 436 16.72 -6.05 49.81
C GLU A 436 16.44 -5.19 48.57
N GLU A 437 16.06 -3.94 48.79
CA GLU A 437 15.60 -3.02 47.73
C GLU A 437 16.66 -2.81 46.64
N GLY A 438 17.95 -2.65 46.98
CA GLY A 438 19.02 -2.51 46.01
C GLY A 438 19.17 -3.72 45.09
N LEU A 439 19.05 -4.91 45.64
CA LEU A 439 19.11 -6.17 44.92
C LEU A 439 17.88 -6.36 44.01
N ARG A 440 16.68 -6.06 44.52
CA ARG A 440 15.44 -6.08 43.75
C ARG A 440 15.53 -5.18 42.54
N ARG A 441 15.92 -3.91 42.74
CA ARG A 441 16.08 -2.94 41.63
C ARG A 441 17.07 -3.38 40.59
N ASN A 442 18.21 -3.95 41.02
CA ASN A 442 19.23 -4.43 40.06
C ASN A 442 18.73 -5.59 39.20
N ARG A 443 17.97 -6.53 39.78
CA ARG A 443 17.34 -7.64 39.05
C ARG A 443 16.30 -7.18 38.06
N LEU A 444 15.47 -6.23 38.47
CA LEU A 444 14.51 -5.57 37.57
C LEU A 444 15.22 -4.83 36.42
N ALA A 445 16.33 -4.13 36.70
CA ALA A 445 17.13 -3.43 35.72
C ALA A 445 17.71 -4.35 34.65
N LEU A 446 18.20 -5.54 35.03
CA LEU A 446 18.70 -6.54 34.11
C LEU A 446 17.58 -7.03 33.17
N LEU A 447 16.42 -7.42 33.73
CA LEU A 447 15.28 -7.89 32.95
C LEU A 447 14.71 -6.82 32.03
N ALA A 448 14.59 -5.58 32.50
CA ALA A 448 14.15 -4.44 31.68
C ALA A 448 15.11 -4.14 30.53
N SER A 449 16.42 -4.26 30.78
CA SER A 449 17.44 -4.08 29.72
C SER A 449 17.34 -5.15 28.64
N ILE A 450 17.10 -6.41 29.01
CA ILE A 450 16.88 -7.51 28.08
C ILE A 450 15.61 -7.27 27.26
N GLN A 451 14.50 -6.93 27.90
CA GLN A 451 13.23 -6.63 27.22
C GLN A 451 13.42 -5.49 26.22
N LYS A 452 13.99 -4.36 26.65
CA LYS A 452 14.21 -3.19 25.80
C LYS A 452 15.05 -3.50 24.57
N GLU A 453 16.14 -4.24 24.73
CA GLU A 453 17.03 -4.54 23.60
C GLU A 453 16.36 -5.48 22.60
N PHE A 454 15.68 -6.51 23.06
CA PHE A 454 15.07 -7.51 22.19
C PHE A 454 13.78 -7.00 21.54
N SER A 455 13.06 -6.09 22.21
CA SER A 455 11.91 -5.37 21.63
C SER A 455 12.27 -4.49 20.44
N ARG A 456 13.55 -4.32 20.10
CA ARG A 456 13.95 -3.69 18.83
C ARG A 456 13.57 -4.53 17.61
N LEU A 457 13.37 -5.83 17.78
CA LEU A 457 12.98 -6.75 16.71
C LEU A 457 11.51 -7.12 16.74
N ALA A 458 11.04 -7.58 17.90
CA ALA A 458 9.66 -8.00 18.11
C ALA A 458 9.31 -7.99 19.60
N ASP A 459 8.06 -7.77 19.93
CA ASP A 459 7.53 -8.02 21.27
C ASP A 459 7.15 -9.50 21.41
N PHE A 460 8.11 -10.32 21.82
CA PHE A 460 7.92 -11.77 21.95
C PHE A 460 6.82 -12.15 22.97
N SER A 461 6.38 -11.21 23.83
CA SER A 461 5.29 -11.48 24.77
C SER A 461 3.92 -11.58 24.09
N GLU A 462 3.77 -11.08 22.87
CA GLU A 462 2.55 -11.20 22.06
C GLU A 462 2.41 -12.57 21.37
N MET A 463 3.49 -13.34 21.29
CA MET A 463 3.47 -14.64 20.62
C MET A 463 2.70 -15.69 21.41
N VAL A 464 1.99 -16.56 20.69
CA VAL A 464 1.22 -17.65 21.26
C VAL A 464 2.08 -18.92 21.33
N VAL A 465 2.08 -19.55 22.50
CA VAL A 465 2.70 -20.87 22.69
C VAL A 465 1.73 -21.93 22.17
N GLU A 466 2.09 -22.58 21.09
CA GLU A 466 1.34 -23.73 20.59
C GLU A 466 1.43 -24.88 21.59
N LYS A 467 0.29 -25.56 21.82
CA LYS A 467 0.17 -26.65 22.81
C LYS A 467 0.81 -27.93 22.28
#